data_d3840d712db2e8d9bbf46ba764d4353a
#
_entry.id   d3840d712db2e8d9bbf46ba764d4353a
#
_cell.length_a   1.000
_cell.length_b   1.000
_cell.length_c   1.000
_cell.angle_alpha   90.00
_cell.angle_beta   90.00
_cell.angle_gamma   90.00
#
_symmetry.space_group_name_H-M   'P 1'
#
loop_
_entity.id
_entity.type
_entity.pdbx_description
1 polymer ?
#
loop_
_entity_poly.entity_id
_entity_poly.type
_entity_poly.pdbx_seq_one_letter_code
_entity_poly.pdbx_strand_id
1 'polypeptide(L)'
;MKIIGLYLKFSFLLSLILTTSRITAQNLPDGIQYKITGRLLMDGGVYLKNPNNFGNGTEFNDLRIGVKATYQNWGMKLEMGYAGNKVAIKDAFATYSYKNSSIQIGQFYEPFSLDMICSTFDLRFNQSPGAVLALTNSRRMGVAYSYRTQYYYLCGGFFTDNDLSNLKNASQGYAIDGRLVYRPLYEQAKLIHIGLAAIHRTPDGTLPEDENRNTFTYKSPGVSTIDNRTLIQADVDHAASQFKIGTELLIYYHKFFLQGEYIRAHVKREKGFENYTAQGAYLQCSWLLLGQNYLYDEEVACPGRPEGKALELCARFNYLSLNDAGIKGGTQKDLSFGLNYYINKHIAVKLNYSYFIPGSHIKEIESTNFSVVQIGRAHV
;
A
#
# COMPACT_ATOMS: atom_id res chain seq x y z
N MET A 1 -33.29 -7.01 10.98
CA MET A 1 -32.34 -7.66 11.92
C MET A 1 -30.87 -7.36 11.66
N LYS A 2 -30.37 -7.27 10.41
CA LYS A 2 -28.95 -6.95 10.12
C LYS A 2 -28.54 -5.51 10.46
N ILE A 3 -29.42 -4.53 10.36
CA ILE A 3 -29.16 -3.09 10.62
C ILE A 3 -29.01 -2.84 12.14
N ILE A 4 -29.80 -3.49 12.98
CA ILE A 4 -29.75 -3.35 14.44
C ILE A 4 -28.42 -3.88 15.00
N GLY A 5 -27.90 -4.99 14.43
CA GLY A 5 -26.60 -5.52 14.80
C GLY A 5 -25.41 -4.61 14.46
N LEU A 6 -25.54 -3.79 13.41
CA LEU A 6 -24.52 -2.79 13.02
C LEU A 6 -24.51 -1.60 13.98
N TYR A 7 -25.70 -1.11 14.39
CA TYR A 7 -25.83 -0.04 15.38
C TYR A 7 -25.29 -0.43 16.75
N LEU A 8 -25.54 -1.66 17.20
CA LEU A 8 -25.02 -2.18 18.46
C LEU A 8 -23.49 -2.32 18.45
N LYS A 9 -22.90 -2.75 17.34
CA LYS A 9 -21.43 -2.83 17.19
C LYS A 9 -20.79 -1.45 17.13
N PHE A 10 -21.43 -0.49 16.49
CA PHE A 10 -20.96 0.90 16.40
C PHE A 10 -21.08 1.63 17.75
N SER A 11 -22.19 1.41 18.47
CA SER A 11 -22.38 1.95 19.81
C SER A 11 -21.38 1.37 20.82
N PHE A 12 -21.06 0.08 20.72
CA PHE A 12 -20.04 -0.57 21.56
C PHE A 12 -18.64 -0.04 21.27
N LEU A 13 -18.30 0.18 20.00
CA LEU A 13 -17.00 0.76 19.59
C LEU A 13 -16.90 2.23 20.06
N LEU A 14 -17.97 3.00 19.92
CA LEU A 14 -18.02 4.40 20.37
C LEU A 14 -17.97 4.50 21.91
N SER A 15 -18.63 3.60 22.65
CA SER A 15 -18.54 3.54 24.11
C SER A 15 -17.14 3.14 24.57
N LEU A 16 -16.44 2.26 23.85
CA LEU A 16 -15.05 1.89 24.15
C LEU A 16 -14.11 3.09 23.97
N ILE A 17 -14.33 3.92 22.95
CA ILE A 17 -13.56 5.15 22.71
C ILE A 17 -13.83 6.21 23.78
N LEU A 18 -15.07 6.32 24.25
CA LEU A 18 -15.46 7.30 25.27
C LEU A 18 -15.05 6.89 26.69
N THR A 19 -14.90 5.59 26.96
CA THR A 19 -14.43 5.11 28.27
C THR A 19 -12.91 5.13 28.39
N THR A 20 -12.16 5.17 27.30
CA THR A 20 -10.67 5.25 27.31
C THR A 20 -10.13 6.59 27.81
N SER A 21 -10.98 7.64 27.90
CA SER A 21 -10.56 8.94 28.46
C SER A 21 -10.26 8.94 29.97
N ARG A 22 -10.43 7.80 30.66
CA ARG A 22 -10.10 7.63 32.09
C ARG A 22 -9.27 6.38 32.41
N ILE A 23 -8.54 5.82 31.44
CA ILE A 23 -7.44 4.94 31.78
C ILE A 23 -6.31 5.85 32.29
N THR A 24 -6.42 6.23 33.55
CA THR A 24 -5.31 6.77 34.30
C THR A 24 -4.17 5.78 34.15
N ALA A 25 -3.02 6.25 33.70
CA ALA A 25 -1.77 5.51 33.63
C ALA A 25 -1.32 5.15 35.06
N GLN A 26 -2.06 4.27 35.72
CA GLN A 26 -1.69 3.73 37.00
C GLN A 26 -0.62 2.68 36.76
N ASN A 27 0.64 3.04 37.10
CA ASN A 27 1.78 2.16 37.21
C ASN A 27 2.36 1.57 35.94
N LEU A 28 2.46 2.36 34.84
CA LEU A 28 3.44 2.03 33.80
C LEU A 28 4.86 2.27 34.35
N PRO A 29 5.84 1.41 34.05
CA PRO A 29 7.23 1.66 34.43
C PRO A 29 7.66 3.06 33.96
N ASP A 30 8.41 3.78 34.79
CA ASP A 30 8.90 5.11 34.46
C ASP A 30 9.65 5.08 33.11
N GLY A 31 9.29 6.01 32.21
CA GLY A 31 9.94 6.15 30.90
C GLY A 31 9.23 5.49 29.72
N ILE A 32 8.12 4.75 29.89
CA ILE A 32 7.31 4.27 28.78
C ILE A 32 6.44 5.42 28.25
N GLN A 33 6.57 5.69 26.94
CA GLN A 33 5.67 6.59 26.21
C GLN A 33 4.72 5.76 25.35
N TYR A 34 3.44 6.07 25.37
CA TYR A 34 2.45 5.44 24.50
C TYR A 34 1.61 6.47 23.76
N LYS A 35 1.16 6.11 22.58
CA LYS A 35 0.29 6.93 21.75
C LYS A 35 -0.79 6.06 21.12
N ILE A 36 -2.05 6.42 21.33
CA ILE A 36 -3.17 5.86 20.57
C ILE A 36 -3.18 6.53 19.20
N THR A 37 -3.31 5.72 18.16
CA THR A 37 -3.37 6.16 16.76
C THR A 37 -4.70 5.72 16.17
N GLY A 38 -5.24 6.51 15.27
CA GLY A 38 -6.45 6.17 14.55
C GLY A 38 -6.46 6.78 13.17
N ARG A 39 -7.23 6.18 12.25
CA ARG A 39 -7.39 6.68 10.89
C ARG A 39 -8.78 6.33 10.37
N LEU A 40 -9.37 7.26 9.66
CA LEU A 40 -10.64 7.10 8.96
C LEU A 40 -10.50 7.65 7.54
N LEU A 41 -10.54 6.77 6.54
CA LEU A 41 -10.61 7.12 5.13
C LEU A 41 -11.97 6.69 4.58
N MET A 42 -12.70 7.64 4.03
CA MET A 42 -14.00 7.43 3.39
C MET A 42 -13.93 7.94 1.97
N ASP A 43 -14.34 7.11 1.05
CA ASP A 43 -14.38 7.43 -0.37
C ASP A 43 -15.80 7.32 -0.91
N GLY A 44 -16.14 8.19 -1.87
CA GLY A 44 -17.34 8.11 -2.67
C GLY A 44 -16.96 8.26 -4.14
N GLY A 45 -17.64 7.54 -5.03
CA GLY A 45 -17.33 7.59 -6.46
C GLY A 45 -18.53 7.46 -7.36
N VAL A 46 -18.41 8.12 -8.51
CA VAL A 46 -19.40 8.07 -9.59
C VAL A 46 -18.67 7.78 -10.90
N TYR A 47 -19.09 6.72 -11.57
CA TYR A 47 -18.60 6.35 -12.89
C TYR A 47 -19.30 7.19 -13.95
N LEU A 48 -18.49 7.93 -14.72
CA LEU A 48 -18.92 8.70 -15.88
C LEU A 48 -18.65 7.87 -17.14
N LYS A 49 -19.55 7.96 -18.17
CA LYS A 49 -19.45 7.10 -19.36
C LYS A 49 -19.24 5.65 -18.93
N ASN A 50 -20.27 5.07 -18.36
CA ASN A 50 -20.23 3.76 -17.69
C ASN A 50 -20.85 2.66 -18.58
N PRO A 51 -20.20 2.26 -19.69
CA PRO A 51 -20.72 1.22 -20.58
C PRO A 51 -20.78 -0.16 -19.91
N ASN A 52 -20.01 -0.36 -18.84
CA ASN A 52 -19.87 -1.63 -18.14
C ASN A 52 -20.74 -1.74 -16.87
N ASN A 53 -21.64 -0.78 -16.66
CA ASN A 53 -22.56 -0.75 -15.52
C ASN A 53 -21.87 -0.91 -14.15
N PHE A 54 -20.79 -0.17 -13.94
CA PHE A 54 -20.15 -0.10 -12.62
C PHE A 54 -21.07 0.52 -11.58
N GLY A 55 -21.03 0.00 -10.35
CA GLY A 55 -21.75 0.54 -9.21
C GLY A 55 -21.18 1.85 -8.70
N ASN A 56 -22.01 2.89 -8.62
CA ASN A 56 -21.69 4.11 -7.89
C ASN A 56 -21.94 3.89 -6.40
N GLY A 57 -21.16 4.53 -5.54
CA GLY A 57 -21.34 4.35 -4.10
C GLY A 57 -20.31 5.02 -3.23
N THR A 58 -20.32 4.59 -1.96
CA THR A 58 -19.39 5.02 -0.94
C THR A 58 -18.81 3.82 -0.20
N GLU A 59 -17.57 3.93 0.25
CA GLU A 59 -16.90 2.90 1.04
C GLU A 59 -16.06 3.49 2.16
N PHE A 60 -15.82 2.69 3.20
CA PHE A 60 -14.71 2.91 4.11
C PHE A 60 -13.46 2.25 3.53
N ASN A 61 -12.62 3.05 2.93
CA ASN A 61 -11.39 2.57 2.32
C ASN A 61 -10.42 2.05 3.39
N ASP A 62 -10.32 2.76 4.53
CA ASP A 62 -9.41 2.38 5.59
C ASP A 62 -9.86 2.98 6.94
N LEU A 63 -10.31 2.13 7.84
CA LEU A 63 -10.60 2.49 9.23
C LEU A 63 -9.62 1.75 10.12
N ARG A 64 -8.85 2.46 10.95
CA ARG A 64 -7.85 1.86 11.83
C ARG A 64 -7.89 2.42 13.23
N ILE A 65 -7.50 1.58 14.17
CA ILE A 65 -7.16 1.95 15.54
C ILE A 65 -5.89 1.19 15.94
N GLY A 66 -5.00 1.83 16.66
CA GLY A 66 -3.75 1.23 17.09
C GLY A 66 -3.13 1.90 18.29
N VAL A 67 -2.10 1.25 18.80
CA VAL A 67 -1.24 1.74 19.87
C VAL A 67 0.20 1.67 19.43
N LYS A 68 0.94 2.73 19.65
CA LYS A 68 2.41 2.76 19.61
C LYS A 68 2.92 2.94 21.01
N ALA A 69 3.94 2.18 21.39
CA ALA A 69 4.64 2.33 22.66
C ALA A 69 6.14 2.41 22.39
N THR A 70 6.86 3.23 23.17
CA THR A 70 8.31 3.35 23.10
C THR A 70 8.90 3.33 24.52
N TYR A 71 10.00 2.62 24.68
CA TYR A 71 10.77 2.55 25.90
C TYR A 71 12.27 2.44 25.58
N GLN A 72 13.05 3.46 25.89
CA GLN A 72 14.45 3.55 25.53
C GLN A 72 14.67 3.31 24.02
N ASN A 73 15.36 2.24 23.65
CA ASN A 73 15.64 1.84 22.27
C ASN A 73 14.56 0.93 21.67
N TRP A 74 13.56 0.55 22.45
CA TRP A 74 12.48 -0.34 22.02
C TRP A 74 11.26 0.44 21.54
N GLY A 75 10.68 -0.02 20.47
CA GLY A 75 9.38 0.42 19.96
C GLY A 75 8.46 -0.76 19.78
N MET A 76 7.16 -0.54 19.87
CA MET A 76 6.13 -1.51 19.56
C MET A 76 4.98 -0.80 18.86
N LYS A 77 4.39 -1.46 17.87
CA LYS A 77 3.17 -1.01 17.21
C LYS A 77 2.19 -2.17 17.10
N LEU A 78 0.95 -1.93 17.51
CA LEU A 78 -0.19 -2.82 17.25
C LEU A 78 -1.28 -1.99 16.59
N GLU A 79 -1.74 -2.40 15.41
CA GLU A 79 -2.77 -1.70 14.65
C GLU A 79 -3.77 -2.71 14.06
N MET A 80 -5.05 -2.48 14.29
CA MET A 80 -6.15 -3.21 13.68
C MET A 80 -6.86 -2.30 12.68
N GLY A 81 -7.37 -2.88 11.59
CA GLY A 81 -8.08 -2.13 10.57
C GLY A 81 -9.30 -2.86 10.04
N TYR A 82 -10.25 -2.06 9.53
CA TYR A 82 -11.43 -2.51 8.80
C TYR A 82 -11.40 -1.91 7.41
N ALA A 83 -11.43 -2.76 6.41
CA ALA A 83 -11.53 -2.40 5.00
C ALA A 83 -12.15 -3.58 4.23
N GLY A 84 -12.91 -3.32 3.16
CA GLY A 84 -13.51 -4.36 2.34
C GLY A 84 -14.39 -5.34 3.13
N ASN A 85 -15.13 -4.84 4.13
CA ASN A 85 -16.00 -5.63 5.02
C ASN A 85 -15.27 -6.67 5.89
N LYS A 86 -13.96 -6.52 6.11
CA LYS A 86 -13.15 -7.42 6.94
C LYS A 86 -12.37 -6.64 7.99
N VAL A 87 -12.28 -7.22 9.19
CA VAL A 87 -11.35 -6.78 10.24
C VAL A 87 -10.07 -7.59 10.11
N ALA A 88 -8.93 -6.93 10.15
CA ALA A 88 -7.62 -7.57 10.08
C ALA A 88 -6.61 -6.86 10.97
N ILE A 89 -5.65 -7.62 11.50
CA ILE A 89 -4.45 -7.06 12.10
C ILE A 89 -3.61 -6.47 10.96
N LYS A 90 -3.30 -5.18 11.08
CA LYS A 90 -2.46 -4.46 10.10
C LYS A 90 -0.99 -4.56 10.52
N ASP A 91 -0.57 -3.76 11.44
CA ASP A 91 0.80 -3.79 11.97
C ASP A 91 0.81 -4.43 13.37
N ALA A 92 1.72 -5.37 13.60
CA ALA A 92 1.94 -6.00 14.91
C ALA A 92 3.41 -6.37 15.02
N PHE A 93 4.24 -5.43 15.49
CA PHE A 93 5.69 -5.61 15.50
C PHE A 93 6.36 -4.92 16.68
N ALA A 94 7.54 -5.42 17.03
CA ALA A 94 8.51 -4.77 17.92
C ALA A 94 9.71 -4.30 17.11
N THR A 95 10.33 -3.21 17.54
CA THR A 95 11.53 -2.63 16.95
C THR A 95 12.56 -2.37 18.03
N TYR A 96 13.82 -2.68 17.75
CA TYR A 96 14.95 -2.24 18.55
C TYR A 96 15.84 -1.34 17.68
N SER A 97 16.05 -0.10 18.12
CA SER A 97 16.82 0.90 17.38
C SER A 97 18.07 1.30 18.18
N TYR A 98 19.21 1.29 17.53
CA TYR A 98 20.47 1.76 18.11
C TYR A 98 21.27 2.54 17.08
N LYS A 99 21.54 3.82 17.38
CA LYS A 99 22.16 4.76 16.45
C LYS A 99 21.42 4.77 15.10
N ASN A 100 22.12 4.41 14.04
CA ASN A 100 21.62 4.41 12.66
C ASN A 100 20.95 3.08 12.26
N SER A 101 20.92 2.09 13.15
CA SER A 101 20.46 0.73 12.88
C SER A 101 19.16 0.45 13.59
N SER A 102 18.32 -0.38 12.97
CA SER A 102 17.08 -0.86 13.57
C SER A 102 16.80 -2.30 13.15
N ILE A 103 16.35 -3.12 14.09
CA ILE A 103 15.81 -4.47 13.83
C ILE A 103 14.34 -4.43 14.15
N GLN A 104 13.53 -4.95 13.25
CA GLN A 104 12.07 -5.04 13.38
C GLN A 104 11.64 -6.49 13.24
N ILE A 105 10.75 -6.96 14.12
CA ILE A 105 10.22 -8.32 14.11
C ILE A 105 8.71 -8.31 14.34
N GLY A 106 7.98 -9.09 13.57
CA GLY A 106 6.52 -9.20 13.62
C GLY A 106 5.89 -9.04 12.26
N GLN A 107 4.66 -8.50 12.20
CA GLN A 107 3.94 -8.25 10.96
C GLN A 107 4.02 -6.78 10.57
N PHE A 108 4.57 -6.53 9.38
CA PHE A 108 4.73 -5.19 8.79
C PHE A 108 4.91 -5.27 7.27
N TYR A 109 5.00 -4.14 6.58
CA TYR A 109 5.25 -4.13 5.15
C TYR A 109 6.64 -4.63 4.80
N GLU A 110 6.73 -5.47 3.76
CA GLU A 110 7.99 -5.79 3.11
C GLU A 110 8.64 -4.51 2.56
N PRO A 111 9.97 -4.37 2.60
CA PRO A 111 10.66 -3.18 2.11
C PRO A 111 10.70 -3.12 0.57
N PHE A 112 9.54 -2.94 -0.03
CA PHE A 112 9.38 -2.95 -1.49
C PHE A 112 8.29 -1.98 -1.95
N SER A 113 8.63 -1.07 -2.89
CA SER A 113 7.79 -0.02 -3.46
C SER A 113 7.55 1.18 -2.55
N LEU A 114 7.80 2.38 -3.08
CA LEU A 114 7.52 3.66 -2.43
C LEU A 114 6.04 3.85 -2.09
N ASP A 115 5.16 3.56 -3.05
CA ASP A 115 3.72 3.78 -2.88
C ASP A 115 3.12 2.80 -1.87
N MET A 116 3.56 1.51 -1.89
CA MET A 116 3.04 0.48 -1.00
C MET A 116 3.40 0.69 0.47
N ILE A 117 4.64 1.09 0.77
CA ILE A 117 5.08 1.30 2.16
C ILE A 117 4.64 2.64 2.75
N CYS A 118 4.20 3.57 1.90
CA CYS A 118 3.64 4.85 2.35
C CYS A 118 2.37 4.66 3.18
N SER A 119 2.14 5.60 4.08
CA SER A 119 0.83 5.74 4.69
C SER A 119 -0.22 6.09 3.64
N THR A 120 -1.36 5.39 3.62
CA THR A 120 -2.47 5.68 2.70
C THR A 120 -2.96 7.13 2.77
N PHE A 121 -2.82 7.78 3.93
CA PHE A 121 -3.12 9.20 4.08
C PHE A 121 -2.17 10.11 3.28
N ASP A 122 -0.91 9.68 3.13
CA ASP A 122 0.14 10.43 2.46
C ASP A 122 0.18 10.21 0.94
N LEU A 123 -0.61 9.26 0.40
CA LEU A 123 -0.75 9.04 -1.04
C LEU A 123 -1.40 10.27 -1.73
N ARG A 124 -1.04 10.52 -2.98
CA ARG A 124 -1.57 11.66 -3.78
C ARG A 124 -2.97 11.40 -4.31
N PHE A 125 -3.30 10.13 -4.54
CA PHE A 125 -4.59 9.68 -5.06
C PHE A 125 -5.29 8.79 -4.03
N ASN A 126 -6.61 8.68 -4.11
CA ASN A 126 -7.40 7.81 -3.23
C ASN A 126 -7.04 6.34 -3.40
N GLN A 127 -6.57 5.97 -4.62
CA GLN A 127 -6.15 4.60 -4.95
C GLN A 127 -4.69 4.58 -5.41
N SER A 128 -3.93 3.58 -4.96
CA SER A 128 -2.59 3.28 -5.49
C SER A 128 -2.62 2.93 -6.97
N PRO A 129 -1.52 3.13 -7.72
CA PRO A 129 -1.44 2.72 -9.13
C PRO A 129 -1.71 1.22 -9.29
N GLY A 130 -2.37 0.82 -10.39
CA GLY A 130 -2.63 -0.59 -10.69
C GLY A 130 -1.35 -1.43 -10.73
N ALA A 131 -0.23 -0.87 -11.18
CA ALA A 131 1.09 -1.51 -11.15
C ALA A 131 1.53 -1.89 -9.73
N VAL A 132 1.35 -1.00 -8.76
CA VAL A 132 1.67 -1.25 -7.35
C VAL A 132 0.70 -2.27 -6.77
N LEU A 133 -0.61 -2.09 -6.96
CA LEU A 133 -1.62 -3.01 -6.42
C LEU A 133 -1.44 -4.45 -6.88
N ALA A 134 -1.07 -4.64 -8.15
CA ALA A 134 -0.90 -5.97 -8.72
C ALA A 134 0.45 -6.61 -8.38
N LEU A 135 1.54 -5.84 -8.34
CA LEU A 135 2.90 -6.39 -8.33
C LEU A 135 3.60 -6.30 -6.98
N THR A 136 2.99 -5.66 -5.98
CA THR A 136 3.56 -5.61 -4.62
C THR A 136 2.80 -6.52 -3.67
N ASN A 137 3.39 -6.76 -2.52
CA ASN A 137 2.73 -7.48 -1.44
C ASN A 137 2.33 -6.51 -0.32
N SER A 138 1.33 -6.91 0.43
CA SER A 138 0.96 -6.23 1.66
C SER A 138 1.91 -6.64 2.81
N ARG A 139 1.46 -6.51 4.02
CA ARG A 139 2.18 -6.89 5.24
C ARG A 139 2.39 -8.40 5.32
N ARG A 140 3.54 -8.80 5.86
CA ARG A 140 3.91 -10.19 6.13
C ARG A 140 4.57 -10.30 7.49
N MET A 141 4.56 -11.50 8.06
CA MET A 141 5.34 -11.81 9.25
C MET A 141 6.80 -11.99 8.87
N GLY A 142 7.69 -11.34 9.60
CA GLY A 142 9.11 -11.43 9.28
C GLY A 142 10.02 -10.71 10.26
N VAL A 143 11.28 -10.67 9.90
CA VAL A 143 12.35 -9.91 10.56
C VAL A 143 13.09 -9.09 9.51
N ALA A 144 13.34 -7.83 9.80
CA ALA A 144 14.10 -6.94 8.93
C ALA A 144 15.13 -6.15 9.72
N TYR A 145 16.27 -5.91 9.10
CA TYR A 145 17.30 -4.99 9.56
C TYR A 145 17.33 -3.78 8.63
N SER A 146 17.38 -2.60 9.20
CA SER A 146 17.59 -1.35 8.45
C SER A 146 18.76 -0.55 8.98
N TYR A 147 19.45 0.12 8.07
CA TYR A 147 20.52 1.07 8.35
C TYR A 147 20.28 2.36 7.57
N ARG A 148 20.38 3.51 8.24
CA ARG A 148 20.08 4.80 7.65
C ARG A 148 21.14 5.84 7.98
N THR A 149 21.45 6.63 6.98
CA THR A 149 22.26 7.85 7.09
C THR A 149 21.53 8.99 6.40
N GLN A 150 22.10 10.16 6.35
CA GLN A 150 21.57 11.26 5.55
C GLN A 150 21.42 10.87 4.07
N TYR A 151 22.38 10.16 3.49
CA TYR A 151 22.45 9.85 2.06
C TYR A 151 21.93 8.47 1.68
N TYR A 152 21.92 7.52 2.61
CA TYR A 152 21.59 6.12 2.33
C TYR A 152 20.55 5.58 3.29
N TYR A 153 19.66 4.76 2.74
CA TYR A 153 18.82 3.85 3.49
C TYR A 153 18.99 2.46 2.92
N LEU A 154 19.27 1.50 3.79
CA LEU A 154 19.41 0.09 3.47
C LEU A 154 18.42 -0.68 4.33
N CYS A 155 17.68 -1.60 3.75
CA CYS A 155 16.82 -2.51 4.49
C CYS A 155 16.89 -3.90 3.85
N GLY A 156 16.99 -4.93 4.68
CA GLY A 156 16.92 -6.32 4.22
C GLY A 156 16.18 -7.16 5.24
N GLY A 157 15.40 -8.13 4.78
CA GLY A 157 14.55 -8.92 5.64
C GLY A 157 14.28 -10.34 5.13
N PHE A 158 13.77 -11.14 6.05
CA PHE A 158 13.23 -12.48 5.81
C PHE A 158 11.77 -12.49 6.25
N PHE A 159 10.89 -12.94 5.35
CA PHE A 159 9.45 -12.92 5.56
C PHE A 159 8.82 -14.27 5.22
N THR A 160 7.74 -14.61 5.91
CA THR A 160 6.86 -15.72 5.52
C THR A 160 5.77 -15.23 4.57
N ASP A 161 5.14 -16.10 3.81
CA ASP A 161 4.08 -15.69 2.88
C ASP A 161 2.69 -15.53 3.53
N ASN A 162 2.58 -15.79 4.83
CA ASN A 162 1.37 -15.56 5.60
C ASN A 162 1.40 -14.26 6.40
N ASP A 163 0.21 -13.80 6.74
CA ASP A 163 -0.04 -12.75 7.73
C ASP A 163 -0.89 -13.30 8.89
N LEU A 164 -1.01 -12.52 9.97
CA LEU A 164 -1.75 -12.92 11.17
C LEU A 164 -3.27 -13.12 10.94
N SER A 165 -3.78 -12.70 9.79
CA SER A 165 -5.21 -12.77 9.45
C SER A 165 -5.55 -13.93 8.51
N ASN A 166 -4.53 -14.55 7.89
CA ASN A 166 -4.71 -15.61 6.89
C ASN A 166 -3.77 -16.78 7.18
N LEU A 167 -4.23 -17.70 8.01
CA LEU A 167 -3.54 -18.97 8.24
C LEU A 167 -3.92 -19.95 7.12
N LYS A 168 -2.93 -20.60 6.54
CA LYS A 168 -3.11 -21.63 5.50
C LYS A 168 -2.84 -23.02 6.05
N ASN A 169 -3.50 -24.03 5.49
CA ASN A 169 -3.35 -25.42 5.89
C ASN A 169 -2.15 -26.13 5.23
N ALA A 170 -1.33 -25.41 4.48
CA ALA A 170 -0.18 -25.95 3.78
C ALA A 170 1.13 -25.30 4.28
N SER A 171 2.27 -25.83 3.83
CA SER A 171 3.57 -25.24 4.13
C SER A 171 3.65 -23.80 3.61
N GLN A 172 4.12 -22.91 4.46
CA GLN A 172 4.26 -21.50 4.09
C GLN A 172 5.48 -21.30 3.20
N GLY A 173 5.31 -20.48 2.16
CA GLY A 173 6.42 -19.92 1.43
C GLY A 173 7.20 -18.89 2.25
N TYR A 174 8.35 -18.53 1.77
CA TYR A 174 9.20 -17.50 2.39
C TYR A 174 9.76 -16.54 1.34
N ALA A 175 10.17 -15.37 1.80
CA ALA A 175 10.83 -14.36 0.97
C ALA A 175 12.10 -13.83 1.65
N ILE A 176 13.06 -13.46 0.81
CA ILE A 176 14.22 -12.64 1.18
C ILE A 176 14.11 -11.36 0.38
N ASP A 177 14.12 -10.24 1.09
CA ASP A 177 13.86 -8.91 0.55
C ASP A 177 15.04 -7.99 0.81
N GLY A 178 15.26 -7.08 -0.12
CA GLY A 178 16.26 -6.03 0.05
C GLY A 178 15.83 -4.74 -0.65
N ARG A 179 16.11 -3.60 -0.01
CA ARG A 179 15.89 -2.26 -0.56
C ARG A 179 17.06 -1.36 -0.24
N LEU A 180 17.57 -0.69 -1.27
CA LEU A 180 18.61 0.32 -1.21
C LEU A 180 18.02 1.64 -1.72
N VAL A 181 18.25 2.72 -0.97
CA VAL A 181 17.93 4.08 -1.38
C VAL A 181 19.17 4.95 -1.28
N TYR A 182 19.41 5.73 -2.32
CA TYR A 182 20.44 6.76 -2.36
C TYR A 182 19.79 8.13 -2.50
N ARG A 183 20.20 9.08 -1.64
CA ARG A 183 19.69 10.46 -1.60
C ARG A 183 20.83 11.43 -1.87
N PRO A 184 21.20 11.63 -3.17
CA PRO A 184 22.31 12.54 -3.54
C PRO A 184 22.06 14.01 -3.14
N LEU A 185 20.79 14.39 -3.04
CA LEU A 185 20.37 15.68 -2.53
C LEU A 185 19.32 15.43 -1.44
N TYR A 186 19.60 15.88 -0.22
CA TYR A 186 18.70 15.84 0.91
C TYR A 186 18.88 17.09 1.77
N GLU A 187 18.09 18.08 1.47
CA GLU A 187 18.06 19.40 2.11
C GLU A 187 16.62 19.81 2.42
N GLN A 188 16.45 20.88 3.17
CA GLN A 188 15.11 21.41 3.41
C GLN A 188 14.42 21.74 2.08
N ALA A 189 13.21 21.19 1.88
CA ALA A 189 12.40 21.35 0.67
C ALA A 189 13.03 20.85 -0.65
N LYS A 190 14.14 20.11 -0.59
CA LYS A 190 14.78 19.53 -1.76
C LYS A 190 15.22 18.10 -1.46
N LEU A 191 14.81 17.18 -2.32
CA LEU A 191 15.17 15.78 -2.23
C LEU A 191 15.32 15.19 -3.62
N ILE A 192 16.37 14.42 -3.82
CA ILE A 192 16.45 13.41 -4.88
C ILE A 192 16.63 12.06 -4.19
N HIS A 193 15.72 11.14 -4.44
CA HIS A 193 15.73 9.79 -3.92
C HIS A 193 15.70 8.83 -5.11
N ILE A 194 16.69 7.96 -5.17
CA ILE A 194 16.80 6.89 -6.16
C ILE A 194 16.85 5.58 -5.39
N GLY A 195 15.92 4.67 -5.69
CA GLY A 195 15.79 3.40 -4.99
C GLY A 195 15.83 2.19 -5.90
N LEU A 196 16.28 1.10 -5.35
CA LEU A 196 16.26 -0.24 -5.93
C LEU A 196 15.81 -1.23 -4.86
N ALA A 197 14.82 -2.05 -5.20
CA ALA A 197 14.35 -3.12 -4.31
C ALA A 197 14.27 -4.44 -5.07
N ALA A 198 14.50 -5.55 -4.36
CA ALA A 198 14.39 -6.89 -4.90
C ALA A 198 13.79 -7.84 -3.87
N ILE A 199 12.99 -8.81 -4.35
CA ILE A 199 12.39 -9.88 -3.57
C ILE A 199 12.65 -11.20 -4.27
N HIS A 200 13.16 -12.19 -3.56
CA HIS A 200 13.09 -13.59 -3.96
C HIS A 200 12.12 -14.32 -3.04
N ARG A 201 11.12 -15.01 -3.62
CA ARG A 201 10.03 -15.66 -2.90
C ARG A 201 9.77 -17.06 -3.39
N THR A 202 9.53 -18.00 -2.47
CA THR A 202 8.94 -19.30 -2.77
C THR A 202 7.42 -19.24 -2.58
N PRO A 203 6.63 -19.96 -3.39
CA PRO A 203 5.19 -20.01 -3.19
C PRO A 203 4.82 -20.77 -1.91
N ASP A 204 3.61 -20.55 -1.39
CA ASP A 204 3.01 -21.46 -0.44
C ASP A 204 2.79 -22.83 -1.10
N GLY A 205 3.00 -23.91 -0.33
CA GLY A 205 2.60 -25.24 -0.76
C GLY A 205 1.09 -25.37 -0.83
N THR A 206 0.60 -26.23 -1.71
CA THR A 206 -0.80 -26.63 -1.80
C THR A 206 -0.92 -28.14 -1.64
N LEU A 207 -2.11 -28.64 -1.33
CA LEU A 207 -2.34 -30.06 -1.25
C LEU A 207 -2.16 -30.71 -2.64
N PRO A 208 -1.70 -31.98 -2.73
CA PRO A 208 -1.42 -32.62 -4.02
C PRO A 208 -2.61 -32.70 -4.97
N GLU A 209 -3.83 -32.75 -4.43
CA GLU A 209 -5.11 -32.79 -5.15
C GLU A 209 -5.61 -31.43 -5.61
N ASP A 210 -4.93 -30.36 -5.26
CA ASP A 210 -5.34 -29.00 -5.62
C ASP A 210 -4.89 -28.66 -7.04
N GLU A 211 -5.81 -28.32 -7.93
CA GLU A 211 -5.53 -28.00 -9.33
C GLU A 211 -4.66 -26.74 -9.49
N ASN A 212 -4.78 -25.79 -8.54
CA ASN A 212 -4.04 -24.52 -8.56
C ASN A 212 -2.80 -24.57 -7.63
N ARG A 213 -1.97 -25.56 -7.80
CA ARG A 213 -0.77 -25.76 -6.98
C ARG A 213 0.23 -24.62 -7.11
N ASN A 214 0.77 -24.18 -5.95
CA ASN A 214 1.89 -23.24 -5.89
C ASN A 214 1.63 -21.98 -6.74
N THR A 215 0.51 -21.27 -6.51
CA THR A 215 0.04 -20.19 -7.36
C THR A 215 0.43 -18.82 -6.83
N PHE A 216 1.00 -17.96 -7.69
CA PHE A 216 1.08 -16.52 -7.46
C PHE A 216 -0.05 -15.81 -8.19
N THR A 217 -0.84 -15.03 -7.45
CA THR A 217 -1.92 -14.21 -8.00
C THR A 217 -1.52 -12.74 -8.06
N TYR A 218 -1.64 -12.14 -9.25
CA TYR A 218 -1.50 -10.72 -9.50
C TYR A 218 -2.85 -10.14 -9.87
N LYS A 219 -3.29 -9.06 -9.19
CA LYS A 219 -4.61 -8.49 -9.46
C LYS A 219 -4.68 -6.99 -9.23
N SER A 220 -5.49 -6.31 -10.04
CA SER A 220 -5.81 -4.89 -9.90
C SER A 220 -7.31 -4.65 -10.10
N PRO A 221 -7.95 -3.83 -9.24
CA PRO A 221 -9.33 -3.38 -9.45
C PRO A 221 -9.43 -2.27 -10.51
N GLY A 222 -8.33 -1.86 -11.13
CA GLY A 222 -8.27 -0.72 -12.02
C GLY A 222 -7.97 0.58 -11.29
N VAL A 223 -8.83 1.59 -11.41
CA VAL A 223 -8.62 2.95 -10.88
C VAL A 223 -9.48 3.27 -9.65
N SER A 224 -10.36 2.36 -9.24
CA SER A 224 -11.30 2.56 -8.13
C SER A 224 -11.71 1.23 -7.50
N THR A 225 -11.92 1.23 -6.19
CA THR A 225 -12.47 0.11 -5.41
C THR A 225 -13.95 0.28 -5.07
N ILE A 226 -14.58 1.39 -5.45
CA ILE A 226 -16.00 1.67 -5.20
C ILE A 226 -16.89 0.56 -5.79
N ASP A 227 -16.59 0.13 -7.03
CA ASP A 227 -17.11 -1.12 -7.58
C ASP A 227 -16.07 -2.22 -7.31
N ASN A 228 -16.46 -3.26 -6.61
CA ASN A 228 -15.55 -4.28 -6.08
C ASN A 228 -15.11 -5.33 -7.14
N ARG A 229 -15.22 -5.03 -8.43
CA ARG A 229 -14.75 -5.91 -9.51
C ARG A 229 -13.23 -5.90 -9.63
N THR A 230 -12.67 -7.06 -9.99
CA THR A 230 -11.25 -7.21 -10.33
C THR A 230 -11.12 -7.19 -11.85
N LEU A 231 -10.55 -6.12 -12.41
CA LEU A 231 -10.47 -5.93 -13.86
C LEU A 231 -9.28 -6.63 -14.50
N ILE A 232 -8.16 -6.70 -13.79
CA ILE A 232 -6.90 -7.27 -14.25
C ILE A 232 -6.49 -8.36 -13.26
N GLN A 233 -6.29 -9.59 -13.75
CA GLN A 233 -5.85 -10.69 -12.89
C GLN A 233 -5.14 -11.79 -13.66
N ALA A 234 -3.99 -12.20 -13.18
CA ALA A 234 -3.27 -13.39 -13.60
C ALA A 234 -3.04 -14.32 -12.42
N ASP A 235 -3.39 -15.58 -12.57
CA ASP A 235 -3.09 -16.66 -11.64
C ASP A 235 -2.01 -17.52 -12.29
N VAL A 236 -0.82 -17.55 -11.69
CA VAL A 236 0.37 -18.23 -12.21
C VAL A 236 0.62 -19.45 -11.35
N ASP A 237 0.07 -20.58 -11.77
CA ASP A 237 0.17 -21.88 -11.15
C ASP A 237 1.51 -22.59 -11.42
N HIS A 238 1.75 -23.70 -10.75
CA HIS A 238 2.98 -24.50 -10.88
C HIS A 238 4.26 -23.66 -10.70
N ALA A 239 4.18 -22.65 -9.83
CA ALA A 239 5.29 -21.75 -9.55
C ALA A 239 6.33 -22.47 -8.66
N ALA A 240 7.60 -22.40 -9.07
CA ALA A 240 8.74 -22.86 -8.27
C ALA A 240 9.34 -21.73 -7.43
N SER A 241 9.40 -20.54 -7.99
CA SER A 241 9.86 -19.33 -7.30
C SER A 241 9.44 -18.06 -8.05
N GLN A 242 9.48 -16.94 -7.35
CA GLN A 242 9.23 -15.60 -7.89
C GLN A 242 10.43 -14.71 -7.58
N PHE A 243 10.87 -13.91 -8.55
CA PHE A 243 11.81 -12.83 -8.36
C PHE A 243 11.17 -11.52 -8.80
N LYS A 244 11.14 -10.53 -7.91
CA LYS A 244 10.69 -9.17 -8.21
C LYS A 244 11.84 -8.20 -8.14
N ILE A 245 11.83 -7.21 -9.02
CA ILE A 245 12.73 -6.05 -8.96
C ILE A 245 11.88 -4.80 -9.13
N GLY A 246 12.17 -3.77 -8.33
CA GLY A 246 11.55 -2.46 -8.38
C GLY A 246 12.59 -1.37 -8.40
N THR A 247 12.41 -0.37 -9.26
CA THR A 247 13.20 0.86 -9.26
C THR A 247 12.32 2.02 -8.82
N GLU A 248 12.89 2.95 -8.08
CA GLU A 248 12.17 4.06 -7.44
C GLU A 248 12.85 5.38 -7.76
N LEU A 249 12.05 6.39 -8.08
CA LEU A 249 12.48 7.78 -8.21
C LEU A 249 11.52 8.67 -7.43
N LEU A 250 12.07 9.54 -6.58
CA LEU A 250 11.32 10.58 -5.91
C LEU A 250 12.12 11.88 -5.92
N ILE A 251 11.48 12.96 -6.34
CA ILE A 251 12.09 14.30 -6.37
C ILE A 251 11.16 15.27 -5.68
N TYR A 252 11.70 16.02 -4.71
CA TYR A 252 11.09 17.23 -4.18
C TYR A 252 11.93 18.43 -4.59
N TYR A 253 11.27 19.46 -5.06
CA TYR A 253 11.89 20.75 -5.28
C TYR A 253 10.90 21.84 -4.91
N HIS A 254 10.97 22.31 -3.66
CA HIS A 254 10.01 23.25 -3.08
C HIS A 254 8.55 22.76 -3.24
N LYS A 255 7.80 23.43 -4.10
CA LYS A 255 6.38 23.13 -4.37
C LYS A 255 6.16 22.00 -5.37
N PHE A 256 7.22 21.50 -6.00
CA PHE A 256 7.15 20.45 -7.00
C PHE A 256 7.46 19.09 -6.40
N PHE A 257 6.70 18.09 -6.80
CA PHE A 257 6.85 16.70 -6.45
C PHE A 257 6.80 15.83 -7.71
N LEU A 258 7.71 14.89 -7.82
CA LEU A 258 7.73 13.85 -8.84
C LEU A 258 8.03 12.51 -8.19
N GLN A 259 7.24 11.50 -8.51
CA GLN A 259 7.45 10.12 -8.05
C GLN A 259 7.15 9.16 -9.18
N GLY A 260 7.97 8.12 -9.31
CA GLY A 260 7.73 7.05 -10.26
C GLY A 260 8.37 5.75 -9.81
N GLU A 261 7.78 4.65 -10.24
CA GLU A 261 8.31 3.31 -10.02
C GLU A 261 8.13 2.47 -11.29
N TYR A 262 9.09 1.57 -11.54
CA TYR A 262 8.94 0.44 -12.44
C TYR A 262 9.13 -0.85 -11.67
N ILE A 263 8.20 -1.78 -11.83
CA ILE A 263 8.19 -3.07 -11.13
C ILE A 263 8.09 -4.18 -12.17
N ARG A 264 8.97 -5.17 -12.05
CA ARG A 264 8.93 -6.40 -12.82
C ARG A 264 8.93 -7.61 -11.89
N ALA A 265 8.02 -8.55 -12.14
CA ALA A 265 7.93 -9.83 -11.46
C ALA A 265 8.17 -10.95 -12.46
N HIS A 266 9.11 -11.83 -12.16
CA HIS A 266 9.42 -13.03 -12.94
C HIS A 266 9.10 -14.26 -12.10
N VAL A 267 8.27 -15.16 -12.61
CA VAL A 267 7.92 -16.44 -11.99
C VAL A 267 8.58 -17.56 -12.76
N LYS A 268 9.49 -18.26 -12.08
CA LYS A 268 9.99 -19.53 -12.56
C LYS A 268 8.94 -20.61 -12.25
N ARG A 269 8.51 -21.33 -13.28
CA ARG A 269 7.53 -22.40 -13.15
C ARG A 269 8.20 -23.78 -13.17
N GLU A 270 7.48 -24.80 -12.72
CA GLU A 270 7.94 -26.18 -12.75
C GLU A 270 8.22 -26.66 -14.17
N LYS A 271 8.97 -27.77 -14.29
CA LYS A 271 9.33 -28.34 -15.59
C LYS A 271 8.08 -28.70 -16.40
N GLY A 272 8.04 -28.22 -17.65
CA GLY A 272 6.90 -28.41 -18.56
C GLY A 272 6.02 -27.17 -18.71
N PHE A 273 6.23 -26.13 -17.91
CA PHE A 273 5.52 -24.85 -17.98
C PHE A 273 6.48 -23.72 -18.36
N GLU A 274 6.03 -22.81 -19.22
CA GLU A 274 6.79 -21.61 -19.55
C GLU A 274 6.86 -20.65 -18.36
N ASN A 275 8.04 -20.03 -18.14
CA ASN A 275 8.21 -19.00 -17.13
C ASN A 275 7.32 -17.79 -17.47
N TYR A 276 6.83 -17.13 -16.45
CA TYR A 276 5.91 -16.00 -16.59
C TYR A 276 6.55 -14.69 -16.12
N THR A 277 6.23 -13.58 -16.79
CA THR A 277 6.68 -12.24 -16.41
C THR A 277 5.53 -11.26 -16.41
N ALA A 278 5.36 -10.53 -15.32
CA ALA A 278 4.49 -9.36 -15.21
C ALA A 278 5.31 -8.09 -15.04
N GLN A 279 4.80 -6.96 -15.52
CA GLN A 279 5.46 -5.67 -15.34
C GLN A 279 4.47 -4.52 -15.28
N GLY A 280 4.88 -3.47 -14.60
CA GLY A 280 4.12 -2.24 -14.51
C GLY A 280 4.96 -1.06 -14.12
N ALA A 281 4.47 0.13 -14.44
CA ALA A 281 5.13 1.38 -14.11
C ALA A 281 4.10 2.47 -13.86
N TYR A 282 4.46 3.43 -13.04
CA TYR A 282 3.72 4.68 -12.96
C TYR A 282 4.68 5.86 -12.83
N LEU A 283 4.17 7.01 -13.23
CA LEU A 283 4.78 8.31 -12.98
C LEU A 283 3.70 9.26 -12.51
N GLN A 284 3.93 9.93 -11.38
CA GLN A 284 3.04 10.94 -10.85
C GLN A 284 3.80 12.21 -10.50
N CYS A 285 3.17 13.34 -10.74
CA CYS A 285 3.70 14.64 -10.33
C CYS A 285 2.63 15.44 -9.60
N SER A 286 3.06 16.35 -8.76
CA SER A 286 2.16 17.31 -8.16
C SER A 286 2.82 18.67 -7.95
N TRP A 287 1.96 19.68 -7.77
CA TRP A 287 2.34 21.05 -7.54
C TRP A 287 1.49 21.66 -6.42
N LEU A 288 2.14 22.30 -5.45
CA LEU A 288 1.44 23.02 -4.39
C LEU A 288 1.02 24.41 -4.88
N LEU A 289 -0.30 24.59 -5.06
CA LEU A 289 -0.90 25.90 -5.28
C LEU A 289 -0.85 26.75 -3.99
N LEU A 290 -1.10 26.07 -2.86
CA LEU A 290 -0.95 26.60 -1.51
C LEU A 290 -0.08 25.62 -0.71
N GLY A 291 0.78 26.11 0.16
CA GLY A 291 1.77 25.33 0.90
C GLY A 291 3.17 25.57 0.36
N GLN A 292 4.18 24.99 1.01
CA GLN A 292 5.59 25.26 0.68
C GLN A 292 6.41 23.99 0.44
N ASN A 293 6.24 22.96 1.26
CA ASN A 293 7.11 21.80 1.30
C ASN A 293 6.34 20.49 1.38
N TYR A 294 7.01 19.42 0.99
CA TYR A 294 6.59 18.04 1.24
C TYR A 294 7.39 17.43 2.39
N LEU A 295 6.74 16.61 3.18
CA LEU A 295 7.39 15.81 4.21
C LEU A 295 8.04 14.56 3.61
N TYR A 296 9.04 14.04 4.29
CA TYR A 296 9.68 12.77 3.97
C TYR A 296 9.84 11.94 5.24
N ASP A 297 9.44 10.68 5.18
CA ASP A 297 9.63 9.74 6.28
C ASP A 297 10.99 9.05 6.13
N GLU A 298 11.93 9.43 7.00
CA GLU A 298 13.28 8.86 6.99
C GLU A 298 13.34 7.44 7.55
N GLU A 299 12.37 7.04 8.40
CA GLU A 299 12.40 5.74 9.05
C GLU A 299 12.22 4.61 8.05
N VAL A 300 11.41 4.84 7.03
CA VAL A 300 11.13 3.87 5.96
C VAL A 300 11.52 4.40 4.58
N ALA A 301 12.14 5.56 4.52
CA ALA A 301 12.57 6.24 3.30
C ALA A 301 11.44 6.33 2.26
N CYS A 302 10.32 7.02 2.59
CA CYS A 302 9.18 7.18 1.72
C CYS A 302 8.61 8.61 1.74
N PRO A 303 7.82 9.01 0.69
CA PRO A 303 7.22 10.34 0.63
C PRO A 303 6.14 10.53 1.68
N GLY A 304 6.09 11.72 2.26
CA GLY A 304 5.00 12.20 3.09
C GLY A 304 4.08 13.18 2.37
N ARG A 305 3.02 13.62 3.03
CA ARG A 305 2.10 14.66 2.57
C ARG A 305 2.77 16.04 2.57
N PRO A 306 2.11 17.07 2.00
CA PRO A 306 2.51 18.45 2.21
C PRO A 306 2.52 18.83 3.71
N GLU A 307 3.43 19.72 4.07
CA GLU A 307 3.52 20.26 5.42
C GLU A 307 2.40 21.27 5.68
N GLY A 308 1.59 21.00 6.73
CA GLY A 308 0.55 21.91 7.17
C GLY A 308 -0.64 22.04 6.22
N LYS A 309 -1.22 23.26 6.14
CA LYS A 309 -2.33 23.57 5.24
C LYS A 309 -1.82 23.73 3.80
N ALA A 310 -2.42 22.97 2.87
CA ALA A 310 -1.96 22.95 1.48
C ALA A 310 -3.09 22.70 0.49
N LEU A 311 -2.92 23.18 -0.74
CA LEU A 311 -3.73 22.83 -1.92
C LEU A 311 -2.78 22.33 -3.00
N GLU A 312 -3.02 21.09 -3.45
CA GLU A 312 -2.13 20.35 -4.33
C GLU A 312 -2.87 19.90 -5.59
N LEU A 313 -2.29 20.18 -6.76
CA LEU A 313 -2.70 19.60 -8.04
C LEU A 313 -1.83 18.39 -8.32
N CYS A 314 -2.45 17.29 -8.77
CA CYS A 314 -1.77 16.04 -9.06
C CYS A 314 -2.12 15.53 -10.46
N ALA A 315 -1.16 14.85 -11.09
CA ALA A 315 -1.38 14.08 -12.31
C ALA A 315 -0.61 12.76 -12.21
N ARG A 316 -1.18 11.66 -12.73
CA ARG A 316 -0.55 10.34 -12.75
C ARG A 316 -0.87 9.61 -14.05
N PHE A 317 0.16 8.97 -14.62
CA PHE A 317 0.04 7.93 -15.63
C PHE A 317 0.45 6.60 -15.02
N ASN A 318 -0.31 5.53 -15.31
CA ASN A 318 -0.02 4.17 -14.90
C ASN A 318 -0.13 3.21 -16.08
N TYR A 319 0.73 2.20 -16.08
CA TYR A 319 0.76 1.07 -17.01
C TYR A 319 0.93 -0.23 -16.23
N LEU A 320 0.15 -1.25 -16.58
CA LEU A 320 0.27 -2.61 -16.04
C LEU A 320 0.06 -3.62 -17.17
N SER A 321 0.91 -4.65 -17.23
CA SER A 321 0.73 -5.81 -18.09
C SER A 321 0.90 -7.10 -17.30
N LEU A 322 -0.12 -7.94 -17.34
CA LEU A 322 -0.16 -9.28 -16.76
C LEU A 322 -0.32 -10.37 -17.83
N ASN A 323 -0.01 -10.07 -19.10
CA ASN A 323 -0.08 -11.02 -20.20
C ASN A 323 1.31 -11.54 -20.53
N ASP A 324 1.54 -12.85 -20.33
CA ASP A 324 2.77 -13.54 -20.71
C ASP A 324 2.56 -15.07 -20.72
N ALA A 325 3.36 -15.82 -21.45
CA ALA A 325 3.42 -17.29 -21.43
C ALA A 325 2.02 -17.96 -21.54
N GLY A 326 1.17 -17.48 -22.43
CA GLY A 326 -0.21 -17.99 -22.60
C GLY A 326 -1.20 -17.57 -21.51
N ILE A 327 -0.74 -16.99 -20.41
CA ILE A 327 -1.61 -16.44 -19.34
C ILE A 327 -2.12 -15.06 -19.77
N LYS A 328 -3.44 -14.93 -19.84
CA LYS A 328 -4.14 -13.72 -20.29
C LYS A 328 -4.66 -12.92 -19.12
N GLY A 329 -3.75 -12.33 -18.32
CA GLY A 329 -4.08 -11.59 -17.11
C GLY A 329 -4.60 -10.17 -17.33
N GLY A 330 -4.46 -9.65 -18.56
CA GLY A 330 -4.91 -8.33 -18.96
C GLY A 330 -3.83 -7.25 -18.95
N THR A 331 -4.13 -6.14 -19.65
CA THR A 331 -3.31 -4.93 -19.63
C THR A 331 -4.16 -3.70 -19.34
N GLN A 332 -3.60 -2.74 -18.64
CA GLN A 332 -4.27 -1.48 -18.30
C GLN A 332 -3.33 -0.29 -18.52
N LYS A 333 -3.90 0.81 -18.97
CA LYS A 333 -3.33 2.15 -18.88
C LYS A 333 -4.35 3.06 -18.23
N ASP A 334 -3.92 4.02 -17.44
CA ASP A 334 -4.83 5.03 -16.90
C ASP A 334 -4.12 6.38 -16.72
N LEU A 335 -4.93 7.42 -16.83
CA LEU A 335 -4.57 8.79 -16.53
C LEU A 335 -5.46 9.27 -15.39
N SER A 336 -4.84 9.82 -14.36
CA SER A 336 -5.55 10.36 -13.20
C SER A 336 -5.12 11.80 -12.94
N PHE A 337 -6.10 12.64 -12.55
CA PHE A 337 -5.89 14.01 -12.11
C PHE A 337 -6.49 14.17 -10.72
N GLY A 338 -5.84 14.93 -9.86
CA GLY A 338 -6.25 15.12 -8.48
C GLY A 338 -6.16 16.57 -8.04
N LEU A 339 -7.10 16.95 -7.17
CA LEU A 339 -7.06 18.19 -6.41
C LEU A 339 -7.19 17.82 -4.92
N ASN A 340 -6.12 18.00 -4.16
CA ASN A 340 -6.06 17.62 -2.75
C ASN A 340 -5.99 18.88 -1.90
N TYR A 341 -6.91 18.99 -0.94
CA TYR A 341 -6.92 20.07 0.03
C TYR A 341 -6.62 19.52 1.43
N TYR A 342 -5.44 19.83 1.95
CA TYR A 342 -5.02 19.52 3.31
C TYR A 342 -5.42 20.68 4.21
N ILE A 343 -6.44 20.47 5.04
CA ILE A 343 -6.96 21.49 5.97
C ILE A 343 -5.94 21.69 7.10
N ASN A 344 -5.37 20.59 7.57
CA ASN A 344 -4.31 20.53 8.58
C ASN A 344 -3.58 19.18 8.48
N LYS A 345 -2.69 18.90 9.44
CA LYS A 345 -1.94 17.63 9.49
C LYS A 345 -2.82 16.38 9.74
N HIS A 346 -4.11 16.53 10.03
CA HIS A 346 -5.02 15.42 10.34
C HIS A 346 -6.17 15.27 9.35
N ILE A 347 -6.55 16.32 8.65
CA ILE A 347 -7.75 16.34 7.80
C ILE A 347 -7.37 16.75 6.39
N ALA A 348 -7.75 15.92 5.42
CA ALA A 348 -7.62 16.22 4.00
C ALA A 348 -8.88 15.81 3.23
N VAL A 349 -9.17 16.52 2.16
CA VAL A 349 -10.20 16.19 1.16
C VAL A 349 -9.50 16.06 -0.19
N LYS A 350 -9.75 14.96 -0.90
CA LYS A 350 -9.12 14.66 -2.18
C LYS A 350 -10.21 14.43 -3.23
N LEU A 351 -10.13 15.14 -4.33
CA LEU A 351 -10.99 14.97 -5.51
C LEU A 351 -10.12 14.39 -6.62
N ASN A 352 -10.48 13.22 -7.13
CA ASN A 352 -9.76 12.56 -8.20
C ASN A 352 -10.67 12.31 -9.40
N TYR A 353 -10.16 12.54 -10.60
CA TYR A 353 -10.72 12.08 -11.86
C TYR A 353 -9.76 11.08 -12.46
N SER A 354 -10.23 9.89 -12.81
CA SER A 354 -9.42 8.86 -13.46
C SER A 354 -10.08 8.38 -14.74
N TYR A 355 -9.29 8.27 -15.79
CA TYR A 355 -9.66 7.75 -17.10
C TYR A 355 -8.94 6.44 -17.35
N PHE A 356 -9.69 5.36 -17.41
CA PHE A 356 -9.22 4.00 -17.64
C PHE A 356 -9.25 3.65 -19.11
N ILE A 357 -8.15 3.13 -19.63
CA ILE A 357 -7.95 2.67 -21.01
C ILE A 357 -7.69 1.17 -20.94
N PRO A 358 -8.70 0.33 -21.19
CA PRO A 358 -8.51 -1.11 -21.20
C PRO A 358 -7.58 -1.51 -22.35
N GLY A 359 -6.69 -2.44 -22.07
CA GLY A 359 -5.93 -3.11 -23.11
C GLY A 359 -6.54 -4.47 -23.46
N SER A 360 -5.70 -5.44 -23.77
CA SER A 360 -6.14 -6.81 -24.07
C SER A 360 -6.52 -7.58 -22.80
N HIS A 361 -7.50 -8.49 -22.91
CA HIS A 361 -7.87 -9.50 -21.92
C HIS A 361 -8.27 -8.93 -20.54
N ILE A 362 -9.06 -7.85 -20.53
CA ILE A 362 -9.67 -7.33 -19.31
C ILE A 362 -10.79 -8.29 -18.87
N LYS A 363 -10.89 -8.54 -17.56
CA LYS A 363 -11.94 -9.37 -16.96
C LYS A 363 -13.18 -8.52 -16.65
N GLU A 364 -14.36 -9.15 -16.69
CA GLU A 364 -15.63 -8.62 -16.18
C GLU A 364 -16.15 -7.32 -16.84
N ILE A 365 -15.50 -6.84 -17.90
CA ILE A 365 -15.95 -5.67 -18.66
C ILE A 365 -15.75 -5.85 -20.15
N GLU A 366 -16.55 -5.15 -20.95
CA GLU A 366 -16.26 -4.93 -22.34
C GLU A 366 -15.02 -4.05 -22.49
N SER A 367 -14.24 -4.24 -23.55
CA SER A 367 -13.00 -3.48 -23.80
C SER A 367 -13.31 -2.01 -24.18
N THR A 368 -14.00 -1.29 -23.33
CA THR A 368 -14.38 0.11 -23.52
C THR A 368 -13.81 0.99 -22.41
N ASN A 369 -13.36 2.18 -22.83
CA ASN A 369 -12.85 3.17 -21.89
C ASN A 369 -13.97 3.65 -20.95
N PHE A 370 -13.63 3.90 -19.71
CA PHE A 370 -14.51 4.52 -18.74
C PHE A 370 -13.77 5.56 -17.90
N SER A 371 -14.53 6.36 -17.18
CA SER A 371 -13.96 7.32 -16.23
C SER A 371 -14.73 7.31 -14.91
N VAL A 372 -14.03 7.67 -13.84
CA VAL A 372 -14.58 7.77 -12.50
C VAL A 372 -14.14 9.07 -11.85
N VAL A 373 -15.08 9.71 -11.16
CA VAL A 373 -14.79 10.81 -10.24
C VAL A 373 -14.91 10.25 -8.82
N GLN A 374 -13.89 10.43 -8.03
CA GLN A 374 -13.86 10.01 -6.63
C GLN A 374 -13.59 11.20 -5.73
N ILE A 375 -14.32 11.27 -4.63
CA ILE A 375 -14.03 12.17 -3.52
C ILE A 375 -13.64 11.33 -2.32
N GLY A 376 -12.48 11.62 -1.74
CA GLY A 376 -12.01 10.96 -0.52
C GLY A 376 -11.88 11.97 0.60
N ARG A 377 -12.22 11.55 1.82
CA ARG A 377 -12.00 12.31 3.05
C ARG A 377 -11.13 11.49 4.00
N ALA A 378 -10.03 12.07 4.41
CA ALA A 378 -9.11 11.45 5.34
C ALA A 378 -9.11 12.20 6.68
N HIS A 379 -9.13 11.45 7.78
CA HIS A 379 -8.92 11.92 9.14
C HIS A 379 -7.93 10.98 9.85
N VAL A 380 -6.88 11.53 10.47
CA VAL A 380 -5.79 10.76 11.13
C VAL A 380 -5.53 11.28 12.53
#